data_ba60fc31e2f478e9c7cf9e9c9edfe3e8
#
_entry.id   ba60fc31e2f478e9c7cf9e9c9edfe3e8
#
_cell.length_a   1.000
_cell.length_b   1.000
_cell.length_c   1.000
_cell.angle_alpha   90.00
_cell.angle_beta   90.00
_cell.angle_gamma   90.00
#
_symmetry.space_group_name_H-M   'P 1'
#
loop_
_entity.id
_entity.type
_entity.pdbx_description
1 polymer ?
#
loop_
_entity_poly.entity_id
_entity_poly.type
_entity_poly.pdbx_seq_one_letter_code
_entity_poly.pdbx_strand_id
1 'polypeptide(L)'
;MSYDNFARTFSESRRDHPWPEIDSILADIKTRGYMSILDIGCGNGRFLEEAEKKWYIFSSYLGLDSSLGMIEEAQKLHPSFHFDVIDMTWLWDSVIKNVPFDAILFLASFHHLQTHEERAVVLGNIKKFLAPRGRIYMTNWNLREQPRYEKSHQWNGDFSIKIGTYSRYYHGFTLDELENLFYETWYQVVENQIFEWGRNILSIVS
;
A
#
# COMPACT_ATOMS: atom_id res chain seq x y z
N MET A 1 5.06 -14.69 -8.47
CA MET A 1 6.27 -15.08 -7.72
C MET A 1 6.25 -14.34 -6.41
N SER A 2 6.17 -15.06 -5.30
CA SER A 2 5.95 -14.45 -4.00
C SER A 2 7.28 -13.94 -3.39
N TYR A 3 7.19 -13.01 -2.44
CA TYR A 3 8.34 -12.49 -1.67
C TYR A 3 8.97 -13.53 -0.74
N ASP A 4 8.43 -14.75 -0.65
CA ASP A 4 8.81 -15.77 0.33
C ASP A 4 10.31 -16.10 0.34
N ASN A 5 10.97 -16.06 -0.85
CA ASN A 5 12.37 -16.46 -0.97
C ASN A 5 13.38 -15.35 -0.59
N PHE A 6 12.95 -14.12 -0.39
CA PHE A 6 13.85 -13.02 -0.03
C PHE A 6 13.22 -12.00 0.93
N ALA A 7 12.12 -12.34 1.58
CA ALA A 7 11.41 -11.48 2.53
C ALA A 7 12.37 -10.84 3.54
N ARG A 8 13.26 -11.63 4.13
CA ARG A 8 14.25 -11.18 5.09
C ARG A 8 15.25 -10.18 4.48
N THR A 9 15.85 -10.53 3.33
CA THR A 9 16.79 -9.64 2.64
C THR A 9 16.14 -8.35 2.19
N PHE A 10 14.88 -8.41 1.74
CA PHE A 10 14.10 -7.24 1.37
C PHE A 10 13.83 -6.35 2.59
N SER A 11 13.42 -6.93 3.70
CA SER A 11 13.18 -6.23 4.96
C SER A 11 14.45 -5.52 5.46
N GLU A 12 15.57 -6.23 5.48
CA GLU A 12 16.87 -5.68 5.90
C GLU A 12 17.34 -4.53 5.00
N SER A 13 17.17 -4.64 3.68
CA SER A 13 17.61 -3.62 2.71
C SER A 13 16.82 -2.31 2.75
N ARG A 14 15.65 -2.32 3.36
CA ARG A 14 14.72 -1.17 3.42
C ARG A 14 14.67 -0.49 4.79
N ARG A 15 15.26 -1.08 5.81
CA ARG A 15 15.15 -0.63 7.20
C ARG A 15 15.67 0.80 7.42
N ASP A 16 16.72 1.20 6.72
CA ASP A 16 17.36 2.51 6.90
C ASP A 16 16.97 3.55 5.85
N HIS A 17 15.97 3.26 5.01
CA HIS A 17 15.53 4.21 4.00
C HIS A 17 14.37 5.04 4.53
N PRO A 18 14.53 6.39 4.60
CA PRO A 18 13.43 7.26 5.01
C PRO A 18 12.26 7.13 4.03
N TRP A 19 11.07 7.13 4.58
CA TRP A 19 9.83 7.08 3.82
C TRP A 19 8.93 8.23 4.26
N PRO A 20 9.21 9.45 3.78
CA PRO A 20 8.58 10.67 4.27
C PRO A 20 7.06 10.69 4.07
N GLU A 21 6.54 9.94 3.09
CA GLU A 21 5.11 9.79 2.87
C GLU A 21 4.41 9.18 4.08
N ILE A 22 5.04 8.23 4.76
CA ILE A 22 4.49 7.64 5.99
C ILE A 22 4.32 8.71 7.07
N ASP A 23 5.26 9.64 7.17
CA ASP A 23 5.19 10.73 8.15
C ASP A 23 3.98 11.63 7.90
N SER A 24 3.74 11.99 6.64
CA SER A 24 2.57 12.76 6.23
C SER A 24 1.25 12.00 6.51
N ILE A 25 1.20 10.72 6.15
CA ILE A 25 0.05 9.85 6.39
C ILE A 25 -0.23 9.74 7.90
N LEU A 26 0.78 9.46 8.71
CA LEU A 26 0.64 9.36 10.17
C LEU A 26 0.15 10.67 10.79
N ALA A 27 0.63 11.81 10.31
CA ALA A 27 0.19 13.13 10.78
C ALA A 27 -1.31 13.37 10.49
N ASP A 28 -1.80 13.01 9.29
CA ASP A 28 -3.22 13.11 8.96
C ASP A 28 -4.08 12.12 9.77
N ILE A 29 -3.64 10.86 9.90
CA ILE A 29 -4.27 9.84 10.74
C ILE A 29 -4.44 10.35 12.18
N LYS A 30 -3.39 10.95 12.76
CA LYS A 30 -3.43 11.53 14.09
C LYS A 30 -4.41 12.68 14.21
N THR A 31 -4.33 13.62 13.28
CA THR A 31 -5.19 14.80 13.27
C THR A 31 -6.66 14.42 13.24
N ARG A 32 -6.99 13.30 12.57
CA ARG A 32 -8.37 12.79 12.46
C ARG A 32 -8.78 11.90 13.62
N GLY A 33 -7.86 11.49 14.46
CA GLY A 33 -8.11 10.54 15.54
C GLY A 33 -8.44 9.13 15.03
N TYR A 34 -7.90 8.73 13.89
CA TYR A 34 -8.11 7.40 13.33
C TYR A 34 -7.38 6.35 14.16
N MET A 35 -8.09 5.29 14.53
CA MET A 35 -7.60 4.27 15.46
C MET A 35 -7.67 2.84 14.89
N SER A 36 -8.43 2.64 13.81
CA SER A 36 -8.63 1.33 13.17
C SER A 36 -8.05 1.34 11.76
N ILE A 37 -7.06 0.48 11.51
CA ILE A 37 -6.23 0.49 10.30
C ILE A 37 -6.33 -0.86 9.58
N LEU A 38 -6.55 -0.82 8.27
CA LEU A 38 -6.37 -1.94 7.34
C LEU A 38 -5.19 -1.63 6.41
N ASP A 39 -4.16 -2.45 6.43
CA ASP A 39 -2.96 -2.28 5.59
C ASP A 39 -2.86 -3.39 4.55
N ILE A 40 -3.02 -3.04 3.27
CA ILE A 40 -3.12 -3.98 2.16
C ILE A 40 -1.81 -4.00 1.36
N GLY A 41 -1.16 -5.16 1.34
CA GLY A 41 0.22 -5.30 0.92
C GLY A 41 1.17 -4.79 2.00
N CYS A 42 0.86 -5.15 3.27
CA CYS A 42 1.57 -4.64 4.45
C CYS A 42 3.04 -5.05 4.53
N GLY A 43 3.46 -6.05 3.73
CA GLY A 43 4.79 -6.62 3.80
C GLY A 43 5.12 -7.13 5.20
N ASN A 44 6.27 -6.74 5.73
CA ASN A 44 6.72 -7.09 7.08
C ASN A 44 6.19 -6.15 8.19
N GLY A 45 5.17 -5.33 7.92
CA GLY A 45 4.59 -4.41 8.90
C GLY A 45 5.36 -3.10 9.06
N ARG A 46 6.07 -2.64 8.04
CA ARG A 46 6.90 -1.43 8.08
C ARG A 46 6.14 -0.17 8.49
N PHE A 47 4.87 -0.03 8.12
CA PHE A 47 4.04 1.09 8.57
C PHE A 47 3.91 1.11 10.10
N LEU A 48 3.70 -0.06 10.72
CA LEU A 48 3.66 -0.18 12.19
C LEU A 48 5.00 0.20 12.83
N GLU A 49 6.12 -0.26 12.25
CA GLU A 49 7.45 0.10 12.76
C GLU A 49 7.63 1.63 12.82
N GLU A 50 7.23 2.36 11.76
CA GLU A 50 7.30 3.82 11.74
C GLU A 50 6.29 4.49 12.69
N ALA A 51 5.10 3.91 12.84
CA ALA A 51 4.10 4.38 13.78
C ALA A 51 4.59 4.21 15.24
N GLU A 52 5.16 3.06 15.60
CA GLU A 52 5.71 2.77 16.92
C GLU A 52 6.87 3.71 17.27
N LYS A 53 7.80 3.99 16.34
CA LYS A 53 8.88 4.97 16.52
C LYS A 53 8.37 6.36 16.88
N LYS A 54 7.16 6.70 16.48
CA LYS A 54 6.49 8.00 16.70
C LYS A 54 5.43 7.96 17.80
N TRP A 55 5.39 6.88 18.58
CA TRP A 55 4.44 6.69 19.69
C TRP A 55 2.97 6.73 19.25
N TYR A 56 2.66 6.27 18.03
CA TYR A 56 1.29 6.08 17.60
C TYR A 56 0.75 4.75 18.11
N ILE A 57 -0.45 4.79 18.69
CA ILE A 57 -1.15 3.62 19.19
C ILE A 57 -2.45 3.47 18.41
N PHE A 58 -2.65 2.31 17.80
CA PHE A 58 -3.91 1.96 17.14
C PHE A 58 -4.73 1.04 18.05
N SER A 59 -6.06 1.21 18.03
CA SER A 59 -6.97 0.29 18.73
C SER A 59 -7.12 -1.04 17.99
N SER A 60 -7.00 -1.01 16.68
CA SER A 60 -6.95 -2.21 15.84
C SER A 60 -6.10 -1.98 14.59
N TYR A 61 -5.40 -3.02 14.19
CA TYR A 61 -4.65 -3.08 12.95
C TYR A 61 -4.77 -4.48 12.36
N LEU A 62 -5.08 -4.52 11.07
CA LEU A 62 -5.07 -5.75 10.27
C LEU A 62 -4.14 -5.54 9.09
N GLY A 63 -3.08 -6.34 9.00
CA GLY A 63 -2.17 -6.37 7.87
C GLY A 63 -2.46 -7.54 6.95
N LEU A 64 -2.56 -7.28 5.65
CA LEU A 64 -2.78 -8.29 4.61
C LEU A 64 -1.64 -8.26 3.60
N ASP A 65 -1.06 -9.41 3.28
CA ASP A 65 -0.08 -9.55 2.19
C ASP A 65 -0.22 -10.92 1.53
N SER A 66 0.12 -11.01 0.26
CA SER A 66 0.07 -12.29 -0.48
C SER A 66 1.26 -13.21 -0.18
N SER A 67 2.30 -12.72 0.48
CA SER A 67 3.53 -13.45 0.81
C SER A 67 3.48 -13.99 2.23
N LEU A 68 3.46 -15.31 2.37
CA LEU A 68 3.56 -15.98 3.67
C LEU A 68 4.83 -15.55 4.42
N GLY A 69 5.97 -15.46 3.74
CA GLY A 69 7.23 -15.07 4.36
C GLY A 69 7.22 -13.64 4.91
N MET A 70 6.51 -12.70 4.25
CA MET A 70 6.31 -11.34 4.76
C MET A 70 5.41 -11.32 6.00
N ILE A 71 4.32 -12.07 5.98
CA ILE A 71 3.40 -12.18 7.12
C ILE A 71 4.08 -12.82 8.33
N GLU A 72 4.87 -13.87 8.14
CA GLU A 72 5.66 -14.48 9.22
C GLU A 72 6.64 -13.48 9.86
N GLU A 73 7.31 -12.65 9.07
CA GLU A 73 8.18 -11.59 9.58
C GLU A 73 7.38 -10.49 10.29
N ALA A 74 6.24 -10.06 9.74
CA ALA A 74 5.38 -9.07 10.37
C ALA A 74 4.87 -9.53 11.75
N GLN A 75 4.42 -10.77 11.86
CA GLN A 75 3.97 -11.38 13.12
C GLN A 75 5.07 -11.48 14.18
N LYS A 76 6.32 -11.74 13.76
CA LYS A 76 7.48 -11.74 14.67
C LYS A 76 7.82 -10.35 15.17
N LEU A 77 7.78 -9.35 14.29
CA LEU A 77 8.12 -7.96 14.60
C LEU A 77 7.02 -7.28 15.44
N HIS A 78 5.76 -7.59 15.15
CA HIS A 78 4.59 -6.93 15.73
C HIS A 78 3.58 -7.95 16.29
N PRO A 79 3.94 -8.73 17.32
CA PRO A 79 3.11 -9.85 17.81
C PRO A 79 1.77 -9.43 18.44
N SER A 80 1.58 -8.16 18.72
CA SER A 80 0.34 -7.60 19.26
C SER A 80 -0.72 -7.29 18.21
N PHE A 81 -0.38 -7.38 16.93
CA PHE A 81 -1.28 -7.07 15.83
C PHE A 81 -1.62 -8.30 15.00
N HIS A 82 -2.66 -8.19 14.20
CA HIS A 82 -3.18 -9.28 13.39
C HIS A 82 -2.72 -9.16 11.92
N PHE A 83 -2.29 -10.29 11.35
CA PHE A 83 -1.83 -10.38 9.97
C PHE A 83 -2.36 -11.65 9.33
N ASP A 84 -2.79 -11.55 8.06
CA ASP A 84 -3.27 -12.68 7.27
C ASP A 84 -2.65 -12.72 5.86
N VAL A 85 -2.49 -13.94 5.35
CA VAL A 85 -2.01 -14.16 3.97
C VAL A 85 -3.18 -14.07 3.01
N ILE A 86 -3.25 -12.96 2.28
CA ILE A 86 -4.32 -12.70 1.29
C ILE A 86 -3.78 -11.98 0.07
N ASP A 87 -4.16 -12.46 -1.10
CA ASP A 87 -4.01 -11.69 -2.35
C ASP A 87 -5.09 -10.61 -2.42
N MET A 88 -4.70 -9.37 -2.70
CA MET A 88 -5.63 -8.23 -2.73
C MET A 88 -6.68 -8.33 -3.85
N THR A 89 -6.50 -9.22 -4.81
CA THR A 89 -7.48 -9.49 -5.88
C THR A 89 -8.60 -10.46 -5.45
N TRP A 90 -8.49 -11.09 -4.27
CA TRP A 90 -9.48 -12.04 -3.79
C TRP A 90 -10.66 -11.37 -3.08
N LEU A 91 -11.69 -12.18 -2.80
CA LEU A 91 -12.83 -11.74 -1.99
C LEU A 91 -12.48 -11.78 -0.51
N TRP A 92 -12.45 -10.65 0.15
CA TRP A 92 -11.99 -10.49 1.54
C TRP A 92 -13.06 -10.72 2.60
N ASP A 93 -14.33 -10.90 2.22
CA ASP A 93 -15.46 -11.07 3.15
C ASP A 93 -15.30 -12.24 4.12
N SER A 94 -14.51 -13.24 3.73
CA SER A 94 -14.22 -14.40 4.59
C SER A 94 -13.21 -14.08 5.70
N VAL A 95 -12.37 -13.07 5.51
CA VAL A 95 -11.28 -12.71 6.43
C VAL A 95 -11.60 -11.47 7.24
N ILE A 96 -12.11 -10.43 6.59
CA ILE A 96 -12.45 -9.17 7.25
C ILE A 96 -13.87 -9.25 7.81
N LYS A 97 -13.96 -9.58 9.10
CA LYS A 97 -15.27 -9.74 9.79
C LYS A 97 -15.69 -8.55 10.62
N ASN A 98 -14.74 -7.76 11.08
CA ASN A 98 -14.99 -6.62 11.97
C ASN A 98 -14.65 -5.32 11.23
N VAL A 99 -15.63 -4.66 10.73
CA VAL A 99 -15.55 -3.40 9.98
C VAL A 99 -16.40 -2.34 10.67
N PRO A 100 -16.17 -1.06 10.45
CA PRO A 100 -15.32 -0.41 9.44
C PRO A 100 -13.92 0.00 9.95
N PHE A 101 -13.00 0.28 9.00
CA PHE A 101 -11.69 0.85 9.28
C PHE A 101 -11.69 2.37 9.05
N ASP A 102 -11.02 3.11 9.93
CA ASP A 102 -10.85 4.56 9.79
C ASP A 102 -9.87 4.90 8.65
N ALA A 103 -8.83 4.10 8.50
CA ALA A 103 -7.87 4.23 7.42
C ALA A 103 -7.60 2.88 6.73
N ILE A 104 -7.56 2.92 5.39
CA ILE A 104 -7.12 1.79 4.55
C ILE A 104 -5.85 2.23 3.83
N LEU A 105 -4.81 1.41 3.90
CA LEU A 105 -3.50 1.73 3.35
C LEU A 105 -3.17 0.83 2.16
N PHE A 106 -2.55 1.42 1.13
CA PHE A 106 -1.87 0.75 0.03
C PHE A 106 -0.48 1.37 -0.12
N LEU A 107 0.46 0.95 0.72
CA LEU A 107 1.79 1.56 0.73
C LEU A 107 2.75 0.80 -0.17
N ALA A 108 3.01 1.35 -1.36
CA ALA A 108 3.81 0.74 -2.42
C ALA A 108 3.35 -0.69 -2.80
N SER A 109 2.05 -0.93 -2.78
CA SER A 109 1.45 -2.23 -3.07
C SER A 109 0.49 -2.22 -4.28
N PHE A 110 -0.31 -1.18 -4.45
CA PHE A 110 -1.36 -1.09 -5.47
C PHE A 110 -0.82 -1.13 -6.92
N HIS A 111 0.37 -0.63 -7.16
CA HIS A 111 1.02 -0.66 -8.47
C HIS A 111 1.48 -2.06 -8.93
N HIS A 112 1.23 -3.10 -8.15
CA HIS A 112 1.44 -4.50 -8.56
C HIS A 112 0.24 -5.12 -9.24
N LEU A 113 -0.93 -4.49 -9.20
CA LEU A 113 -2.10 -4.92 -9.95
C LEU A 113 -1.87 -4.69 -11.44
N GLN A 114 -2.14 -5.74 -12.24
CA GLN A 114 -1.70 -5.76 -13.64
C GLN A 114 -2.69 -5.05 -14.57
N THR A 115 -3.98 -5.20 -14.31
CA THR A 115 -5.02 -4.67 -15.20
C THR A 115 -5.83 -3.54 -14.56
N HIS A 116 -6.44 -2.72 -15.40
CA HIS A 116 -7.37 -1.69 -14.95
C HIS A 116 -8.56 -2.32 -14.20
N GLU A 117 -9.06 -3.45 -14.69
CA GLU A 117 -10.16 -4.18 -14.08
C GLU A 117 -9.82 -4.66 -12.66
N GLU A 118 -8.62 -5.23 -12.46
CA GLU A 118 -8.15 -5.62 -11.12
C GLU A 118 -8.12 -4.42 -10.18
N ARG A 119 -7.60 -3.27 -10.64
CA ARG A 119 -7.53 -2.04 -9.85
C ARG A 119 -8.91 -1.52 -9.46
N ALA A 120 -9.84 -1.48 -10.42
CA ALA A 120 -11.22 -1.06 -10.17
C ALA A 120 -11.96 -2.01 -9.23
N VAL A 121 -11.80 -3.33 -9.41
CA VAL A 121 -12.39 -4.36 -8.53
C VAL A 121 -11.88 -4.24 -7.12
N VAL A 122 -10.57 -4.07 -6.93
CA VAL A 122 -9.96 -3.91 -5.60
C VAL A 122 -10.53 -2.66 -4.91
N LEU A 123 -10.54 -1.50 -5.58
CA LEU A 123 -11.09 -0.26 -5.02
C LEU A 123 -12.58 -0.38 -4.72
N GLY A 124 -13.37 -1.01 -5.60
CA GLY A 124 -14.80 -1.26 -5.37
C GLY A 124 -15.04 -2.16 -4.14
N ASN A 125 -14.23 -3.21 -3.98
CA ASN A 125 -14.38 -4.17 -2.88
C ASN A 125 -14.03 -3.57 -1.51
N ILE A 126 -13.02 -2.69 -1.43
CA ILE A 126 -12.60 -2.12 -0.14
C ILE A 126 -13.57 -1.07 0.40
N LYS A 127 -14.43 -0.51 -0.44
CA LYS A 127 -15.34 0.57 -0.05
C LYS A 127 -16.25 0.18 1.12
N LYS A 128 -16.71 -1.05 1.17
CA LYS A 128 -17.57 -1.57 2.24
C LYS A 128 -16.87 -1.68 3.60
N PHE A 129 -15.52 -1.68 3.59
CA PHE A 129 -14.69 -1.77 4.79
C PHE A 129 -14.25 -0.39 5.30
N LEU A 130 -14.49 0.68 4.55
CA LEU A 130 -14.14 2.03 4.93
C LEU A 130 -15.21 2.65 5.83
N ALA A 131 -14.80 3.26 6.94
CA ALA A 131 -15.70 4.01 7.80
C ALA A 131 -16.30 5.22 7.07
N PRO A 132 -17.49 5.75 7.48
CA PRO A 132 -18.16 6.86 6.78
C PRO A 132 -17.34 8.14 6.64
N ARG A 133 -16.31 8.34 7.46
CA ARG A 133 -15.36 9.46 7.40
C ARG A 133 -13.92 8.98 7.23
N GLY A 134 -13.77 7.70 6.88
CA GLY A 134 -12.47 7.08 6.67
C GLY A 134 -11.79 7.57 5.40
N ARG A 135 -10.51 7.28 5.31
CA ARG A 135 -9.68 7.60 4.15
C ARG A 135 -8.88 6.40 3.68
N ILE A 136 -8.64 6.36 2.38
CA ILE A 136 -7.65 5.49 1.78
C ILE A 136 -6.40 6.32 1.54
N TYR A 137 -5.25 5.79 1.95
CA TYR A 137 -3.93 6.36 1.72
C TYR A 137 -3.16 5.42 0.81
N MET A 138 -2.70 5.92 -0.31
CA MET A 138 -2.02 5.13 -1.32
C MET A 138 -0.70 5.77 -1.70
N THR A 139 0.38 5.00 -1.71
CA THR A 139 1.63 5.41 -2.32
C THR A 139 1.98 4.50 -3.48
N ASN A 140 2.37 5.10 -4.60
CA ASN A 140 2.85 4.39 -5.78
C ASN A 140 4.20 4.95 -6.20
N TRP A 141 5.08 4.10 -6.71
CA TRP A 141 6.35 4.60 -7.25
C TRP A 141 6.09 5.44 -8.49
N ASN A 142 6.68 6.65 -8.53
CA ASN A 142 6.67 7.51 -9.72
C ASN A 142 7.69 7.00 -10.73
N LEU A 143 7.37 5.88 -11.38
CA LEU A 143 8.31 5.18 -12.28
C LEU A 143 8.54 5.92 -13.58
N ARG A 144 7.54 6.66 -14.06
CA ARG A 144 7.57 7.34 -15.35
C ARG A 144 8.54 8.51 -15.38
N GLU A 145 8.75 9.18 -14.25
CA GLU A 145 9.58 10.39 -14.17
C GLU A 145 10.98 10.11 -13.60
N GLN A 146 11.31 8.85 -13.30
CA GLN A 146 12.64 8.49 -12.80
C GLN A 146 13.51 7.85 -13.90
N PRO A 147 14.57 8.54 -14.39
CA PRO A 147 15.42 8.05 -15.49
C PRO A 147 15.99 6.66 -15.28
N ARG A 148 16.23 6.28 -14.02
CA ARG A 148 16.75 4.94 -13.67
C ARG A 148 15.85 3.77 -14.08
N TYR A 149 14.56 4.02 -14.31
CA TYR A 149 13.60 3.00 -14.73
C TYR A 149 13.27 3.01 -16.22
N GLU A 150 13.81 3.94 -16.99
CA GLU A 150 13.54 4.08 -18.43
C GLU A 150 13.75 2.76 -19.20
N LYS A 151 14.84 2.05 -18.91
CA LYS A 151 15.14 0.75 -19.54
C LYS A 151 14.23 -0.41 -19.07
N SER A 152 13.47 -0.21 -18.01
CA SER A 152 12.52 -1.19 -17.46
C SER A 152 11.10 -0.98 -17.97
N HIS A 153 10.86 0.15 -18.67
CA HIS A 153 9.57 0.51 -19.23
C HIS A 153 9.18 -0.46 -20.35
N GLN A 154 7.93 -0.88 -20.31
CA GLN A 154 7.27 -1.70 -21.33
C GLN A 154 6.16 -0.88 -22.00
N TRP A 155 5.06 -1.52 -22.37
CA TRP A 155 3.92 -0.84 -23.00
C TRP A 155 2.95 -0.30 -21.94
N ASN A 156 2.23 0.79 -22.29
CA ASN A 156 1.11 1.33 -21.49
C ASN A 156 1.42 1.69 -20.03
N GLY A 157 2.66 2.08 -19.75
CA GLY A 157 3.04 2.42 -18.38
C GLY A 157 3.49 1.25 -17.51
N ASP A 158 3.60 0.08 -18.08
CA ASP A 158 4.07 -1.11 -17.38
C ASP A 158 5.60 -1.13 -17.31
N PHE A 159 6.11 -1.69 -16.22
CA PHE A 159 7.53 -1.83 -15.97
C PHE A 159 7.86 -3.24 -15.49
N SER A 160 8.99 -3.77 -15.96
CA SER A 160 9.58 -4.99 -15.45
C SER A 160 10.90 -4.67 -14.76
N ILE A 161 10.87 -4.59 -13.43
CA ILE A 161 11.99 -4.15 -12.62
C ILE A 161 12.72 -5.36 -12.04
N LYS A 162 14.04 -5.42 -12.27
CA LYS A 162 14.90 -6.46 -11.69
C LYS A 162 15.16 -6.19 -10.20
N ILE A 163 14.90 -7.21 -9.38
CA ILE A 163 15.20 -7.21 -7.95
C ILE A 163 16.06 -8.46 -7.69
N GLY A 164 17.36 -8.27 -7.57
CA GLY A 164 18.31 -9.39 -7.55
C GLY A 164 18.27 -10.20 -8.85
N THR A 165 17.96 -11.48 -8.77
CA THR A 165 17.84 -12.40 -9.93
C THR A 165 16.44 -12.45 -10.54
N TYR A 166 15.45 -11.78 -9.93
CA TYR A 166 14.05 -11.84 -10.33
C TYR A 166 13.61 -10.54 -11.02
N SER A 167 12.61 -10.64 -11.91
CA SER A 167 11.89 -9.49 -12.47
C SER A 167 10.51 -9.43 -11.87
N ARG A 168 10.07 -8.23 -11.51
CA ARG A 168 8.73 -7.99 -10.96
C ARG A 168 8.00 -6.95 -11.80
N TYR A 169 6.71 -7.18 -11.98
CA TYR A 169 5.79 -6.26 -12.62
C TYR A 169 5.47 -5.08 -11.71
N TYR A 170 5.44 -3.89 -12.30
CA TYR A 170 4.95 -2.66 -11.70
C TYR A 170 4.18 -1.87 -12.75
N HIS A 171 3.14 -1.18 -12.32
CA HIS A 171 2.48 -0.18 -13.15
C HIS A 171 2.93 1.22 -12.72
N GLY A 172 3.44 2.01 -13.65
CA GLY A 172 3.80 3.40 -13.42
C GLY A 172 2.61 4.30 -13.72
N PHE A 173 1.87 4.65 -12.70
CA PHE A 173 0.71 5.53 -12.81
C PHE A 173 1.09 6.95 -13.24
N THR A 174 0.16 7.63 -13.93
CA THR A 174 0.08 9.09 -13.98
C THR A 174 -0.90 9.59 -12.92
N LEU A 175 -0.85 10.89 -12.59
CA LEU A 175 -1.83 11.50 -11.67
C LEU A 175 -3.24 11.43 -12.25
N ASP A 176 -3.39 11.71 -13.55
CA ASP A 176 -4.69 11.67 -14.24
C ASP A 176 -5.28 10.28 -14.28
N GLU A 177 -4.43 9.23 -14.47
CA GLU A 177 -4.88 7.84 -14.45
C GLU A 177 -5.43 7.44 -13.08
N LEU A 178 -4.74 7.80 -11.99
CA LEU A 178 -5.21 7.55 -10.63
C LEU A 178 -6.50 8.33 -10.33
N GLU A 179 -6.56 9.59 -10.72
CA GLU A 179 -7.74 10.43 -10.48
C GLU A 179 -8.98 9.87 -11.20
N ASN A 180 -8.84 9.48 -12.47
CA ASN A 180 -9.91 8.84 -13.23
C ASN A 180 -10.37 7.53 -12.58
N LEU A 181 -9.43 6.68 -12.16
CA LEU A 181 -9.74 5.42 -11.47
C LEU A 181 -10.49 5.65 -10.15
N PHE A 182 -10.13 6.68 -9.38
CA PHE A 182 -10.85 7.02 -8.16
C PHE A 182 -12.27 7.51 -8.47
N TYR A 183 -12.48 8.34 -9.48
CA TYR A 183 -13.83 8.77 -9.91
C TYR A 183 -14.68 7.62 -10.42
N GLU A 184 -14.13 6.72 -11.22
CA GLU A 184 -14.83 5.52 -11.72
C GLU A 184 -15.29 4.61 -10.58
N THR A 185 -14.54 4.57 -9.49
CA THR A 185 -14.83 3.75 -8.30
C THR A 185 -15.55 4.52 -7.19
N TRP A 186 -16.04 5.74 -7.51
CA TRP A 186 -16.85 6.58 -6.64
C TRP A 186 -16.14 7.06 -5.37
N TYR A 187 -14.85 7.35 -5.44
CA TYR A 187 -14.11 8.04 -4.41
C TYR A 187 -13.96 9.53 -4.71
N GLN A 188 -13.91 10.32 -3.64
CA GLN A 188 -13.54 11.74 -3.71
C GLN A 188 -12.04 11.88 -3.49
N VAL A 189 -11.36 12.51 -4.43
CA VAL A 189 -9.93 12.80 -4.32
C VAL A 189 -9.74 13.95 -3.33
N VAL A 190 -8.98 13.70 -2.27
CA VAL A 190 -8.59 14.70 -1.28
C VAL A 190 -7.20 15.25 -1.62
N GLU A 191 -6.32 14.37 -2.06
CA GLU A 191 -4.95 14.70 -2.48
C GLU A 191 -4.51 13.67 -3.53
N ASN A 192 -3.84 14.12 -4.58
CA ASN A 192 -3.21 13.24 -5.57
C ASN A 192 -2.05 14.01 -6.20
N GLN A 193 -0.83 13.75 -5.75
CA GLN A 193 0.34 14.52 -6.14
C GLN A 193 1.63 13.69 -6.16
N ILE A 194 2.61 14.16 -6.91
CA ILE A 194 3.98 13.68 -6.79
C ILE A 194 4.53 14.20 -5.46
N PHE A 195 4.84 13.27 -4.57
CA PHE A 195 5.36 13.59 -3.25
C PHE A 195 6.85 13.95 -3.30
N GLU A 196 7.33 14.60 -2.25
CA GLU A 196 8.69 15.14 -2.12
C GLU A 196 9.78 14.37 -2.88
N TRP A 197 10.67 15.07 -3.54
CA TRP A 197 11.78 14.55 -4.35
C TRP A 197 11.37 13.67 -5.57
N GLY A 198 10.08 13.64 -5.93
CA GLY A 198 9.59 12.99 -7.15
C GLY A 198 9.64 11.46 -7.16
N ARG A 199 9.89 10.80 -6.03
CA ARG A 199 10.05 9.34 -5.97
C ARG A 199 8.74 8.58 -6.00
N ASN A 200 7.74 9.12 -5.33
CA ASN A 200 6.45 8.48 -5.17
C ASN A 200 5.30 9.43 -5.50
N ILE A 201 4.17 8.87 -5.86
CA ILE A 201 2.88 9.54 -5.91
C ILE A 201 2.18 9.23 -4.59
N LEU A 202 1.68 10.25 -3.91
CA LEU A 202 0.79 10.12 -2.77
C LEU A 202 -0.63 10.45 -3.20
N SER A 203 -1.57 9.53 -2.94
CA SER A 203 -2.99 9.75 -3.16
C SER A 203 -3.75 9.51 -1.86
N ILE A 204 -4.67 10.42 -1.54
CA ILE A 204 -5.59 10.32 -0.40
C ILE A 204 -7.01 10.49 -0.94
N VAL A 205 -7.87 9.53 -0.68
CA VAL A 205 -9.27 9.55 -1.12
C VAL A 205 -10.23 9.20 0.01
N SER A 206 -11.51 9.58 -0.13
CA SER A 206 -12.57 9.34 0.85
C SER A 206 -13.89 8.95 0.20
#